data_d047664b4aa63bdb4fc36fb9554bd9ab
#
_entry.id   d047664b4aa63bdb4fc36fb9554bd9ab
#
_cell.length_a   1.000
_cell.length_b   1.000
_cell.length_c   1.000
_cell.angle_alpha   90.00
_cell.angle_beta   90.00
_cell.angle_gamma   90.00
#
_symmetry.space_group_name_H-M   'P 1'
#
loop_
_entity.id
_entity.type
_entity.pdbx_description
1 polymer ?
#
loop_
_entity_poly.entity_id
_entity_poly.type
_entity_poly.pdbx_seq_one_letter_code
_entity_poly.pdbx_strand_id
1 'polypeptide(L)'
;MKGMELSKLYYETYGKQMIQDKFSSYVAEIAVGLVGEGSQCFGFDDEYSTDHDFGPDFCLWISKDIYDKIGFELQREYEKLPQSFMGYDNRNKIATDRTGVFEIESFYNKYTNCGSRPKDNVDWMKIPERFLSMATNGEVFTDLKREFSFARENLLNFYPLDVLKKKLSARLATMAQSGQYNYPRCMKRHDSYAAYLACNEFVKNALSTIFLLNKKYMPFYKWSFKSADSLTKLAETVKKLKTLVLITDDLSLIHISEPTRRT
;
A
#
# COMPACT_ATOMS: atom_id res chain seq x y z
N MET A 1 13.09 -0.31 17.14
CA MET A 1 13.55 0.11 15.79
C MET A 1 12.42 -0.12 14.80
N LYS A 2 12.26 0.74 13.82
CA LYS A 2 11.29 0.54 12.73
C LYS A 2 11.83 -0.45 11.69
N GLY A 3 10.94 -1.26 11.09
CA GLY A 3 11.36 -2.28 10.15
C GLY A 3 12.04 -1.73 8.90
N MET A 4 11.62 -0.56 8.41
CA MET A 4 12.30 0.11 7.29
C MET A 4 13.74 0.50 7.64
N GLU A 5 13.96 1.02 8.85
CA GLU A 5 15.30 1.37 9.36
C GLU A 5 16.18 0.13 9.54
N LEU A 6 15.61 -0.95 10.12
CA LEU A 6 16.28 -2.23 10.27
C LEU A 6 16.72 -2.80 8.90
N SER A 7 15.83 -2.77 7.93
CA SER A 7 16.08 -3.24 6.56
C SER A 7 17.21 -2.45 5.89
N LYS A 8 17.21 -1.13 6.03
CA LYS A 8 18.25 -0.26 5.48
C LYS A 8 19.61 -0.51 6.12
N LEU A 9 19.67 -0.59 7.45
CA LEU A 9 20.90 -0.91 8.18
C LEU A 9 21.45 -2.30 7.82
N TYR A 10 20.57 -3.29 7.66
CA TYR A 10 20.96 -4.62 7.25
C TYR A 10 21.55 -4.65 5.84
N TYR A 11 20.95 -3.92 4.90
CA TYR A 11 21.50 -3.72 3.58
C TYR A 11 22.88 -3.04 3.62
N GLU A 12 23.01 -1.94 4.37
CA GLU A 12 24.27 -1.19 4.48
C GLU A 12 25.39 -2.03 5.11
N THR A 13 25.04 -2.91 6.06
CA THR A 13 26.02 -3.74 6.79
C THR A 13 26.46 -4.96 5.97
N TYR A 14 25.55 -5.64 5.31
CA TYR A 14 25.84 -6.91 4.65
C TYR A 14 25.55 -6.90 3.15
N GLY A 15 24.39 -6.37 2.75
CA GLY A 15 23.96 -6.43 1.36
C GLY A 15 24.87 -5.66 0.40
N LYS A 16 25.29 -4.46 0.81
CA LYS A 16 26.19 -3.61 0.00
C LYS A 16 27.53 -4.29 -0.25
N GLN A 17 28.13 -4.88 0.78
CA GLN A 17 29.38 -5.59 0.65
C GLN A 17 29.25 -6.84 -0.23
N MET A 18 28.18 -7.63 -0.03
CA MET A 18 27.90 -8.82 -0.85
C MET A 18 27.79 -8.46 -2.33
N ILE A 19 27.07 -7.37 -2.68
CA ILE A 19 26.97 -6.90 -4.07
C ILE A 19 28.31 -6.47 -4.62
N GLN A 20 29.10 -5.72 -3.85
CA GLN A 20 30.44 -5.27 -4.28
C GLN A 20 31.41 -6.42 -4.52
N ASP A 21 31.44 -7.42 -3.65
CA ASP A 21 32.38 -8.52 -3.72
C ASP A 21 32.02 -9.54 -4.80
N LYS A 22 30.74 -9.83 -4.99
CA LYS A 22 30.29 -10.92 -5.86
C LYS A 22 29.77 -10.45 -7.21
N PHE A 23 29.27 -9.21 -7.27
CA PHE A 23 28.59 -8.65 -8.44
C PHE A 23 29.11 -7.26 -8.80
N SER A 24 30.41 -7.02 -8.66
CA SER A 24 31.05 -5.71 -8.88
C SER A 24 30.71 -5.09 -10.24
N SER A 25 30.63 -5.90 -11.31
CA SER A 25 30.25 -5.45 -12.65
C SER A 25 28.78 -5.08 -12.80
N TYR A 26 27.93 -5.41 -11.82
CA TYR A 26 26.49 -5.21 -11.85
C TYR A 26 25.98 -4.26 -10.77
N VAL A 27 26.87 -3.61 -10.02
CA VAL A 27 26.48 -2.69 -8.92
C VAL A 27 25.49 -1.61 -9.39
N ALA A 28 25.69 -1.07 -10.59
CA ALA A 28 24.82 -0.05 -11.15
C ALA A 28 23.46 -0.59 -11.65
N GLU A 29 23.40 -1.91 -11.93
CA GLU A 29 22.20 -2.58 -12.44
C GLU A 29 21.23 -3.00 -11.34
N ILE A 30 21.69 -3.05 -10.09
CA ILE A 30 20.92 -3.59 -8.97
C ILE A 30 20.31 -2.43 -8.18
N ALA A 31 19.00 -2.29 -8.24
CA ALA A 31 18.26 -1.44 -7.34
C ALA A 31 17.98 -2.19 -6.03
N VAL A 32 18.03 -1.50 -4.90
CA VAL A 32 17.81 -2.09 -3.58
C VAL A 32 16.85 -1.22 -2.76
N GLY A 33 15.99 -1.85 -1.96
CA GLY A 33 15.06 -1.16 -1.09
C GLY A 33 14.11 -2.10 -0.37
N LEU A 34 13.07 -1.56 0.22
CA LEU A 34 11.98 -2.34 0.79
C LEU A 34 10.65 -1.73 0.35
N VAL A 35 9.91 -2.43 -0.51
CA VAL A 35 8.62 -2.03 -1.10
C VAL A 35 7.70 -3.25 -1.12
N GLY A 36 6.41 -3.05 -0.90
CA GLY A 36 5.44 -4.12 -1.06
C GLY A 36 4.56 -4.33 0.16
N GLU A 37 4.38 -5.58 0.53
CA GLU A 37 3.53 -6.00 1.64
C GLU A 37 4.18 -5.75 3.00
N GLY A 38 3.35 -5.62 4.02
CA GLY A 38 3.79 -5.49 5.42
C GLY A 38 3.70 -4.07 5.98
N SER A 39 3.52 -4.03 7.30
CA SER A 39 3.42 -2.77 8.05
C SER A 39 4.67 -1.91 7.93
N GLN A 40 5.83 -2.52 7.84
CA GLN A 40 7.13 -1.87 7.68
C GLN A 40 7.25 -1.08 6.38
N CYS A 41 6.69 -1.59 5.26
CA CYS A 41 6.66 -0.87 3.99
C CYS A 41 5.75 0.36 4.02
N PHE A 42 4.80 0.42 4.96
CA PHE A 42 3.94 1.58 5.19
C PHE A 42 4.43 2.49 6.33
N GLY A 43 5.47 2.09 7.08
CA GLY A 43 5.91 2.78 8.29
C GLY A 43 4.92 2.68 9.46
N PHE A 44 4.00 1.70 9.42
CA PHE A 44 2.93 1.49 10.41
C PHE A 44 3.23 0.37 11.41
N ASP A 45 4.41 -0.22 11.30
CA ASP A 45 4.90 -1.23 12.22
C ASP A 45 4.97 -0.69 13.67
N ASP A 46 4.62 -1.55 14.62
CA ASP A 46 4.57 -1.31 16.05
C ASP A 46 5.04 -2.55 16.81
N GLU A 47 4.85 -2.60 18.12
CA GLU A 47 5.25 -3.73 18.98
C GLU A 47 4.56 -5.06 18.61
N TYR A 48 3.36 -4.99 18.03
CA TYR A 48 2.60 -6.17 17.59
C TYR A 48 3.01 -6.67 16.20
N SER A 49 3.79 -5.88 15.46
CA SER A 49 4.19 -6.22 14.09
C SER A 49 5.38 -7.17 14.03
N THR A 50 5.96 -7.54 15.19
CA THR A 50 7.15 -8.40 15.27
C THR A 50 6.83 -9.88 15.43
N ASP A 51 5.56 -10.26 15.41
CA ASP A 51 5.07 -11.62 15.62
C ASP A 51 5.41 -12.57 14.47
N HIS A 52 5.31 -12.10 13.22
CA HIS A 52 5.68 -12.86 12.02
C HIS A 52 5.98 -11.91 10.85
N ASP A 53 6.75 -12.41 9.86
CA ASP A 53 7.12 -11.65 8.66
C ASP A 53 7.85 -10.31 8.92
N PHE A 54 8.40 -10.11 10.10
CA PHE A 54 9.24 -8.96 10.47
C PHE A 54 10.67 -9.43 10.67
N GLY A 55 11.62 -8.77 10.03
CA GLY A 55 13.03 -9.15 10.19
C GLY A 55 13.97 -8.36 9.30
N PRO A 56 15.27 -8.64 9.41
CA PRO A 56 16.31 -7.98 8.64
C PRO A 56 16.33 -8.53 7.20
N ASP A 57 15.67 -7.85 6.29
CA ASP A 57 15.61 -8.22 4.87
C ASP A 57 15.41 -6.99 3.97
N PHE A 58 15.60 -7.18 2.67
CA PHE A 58 15.39 -6.17 1.64
C PHE A 58 15.08 -6.82 0.30
N CYS A 59 14.64 -6.02 -0.66
CA CYS A 59 14.44 -6.42 -2.04
C CYS A 59 15.60 -5.95 -2.91
N LEU A 60 15.94 -6.76 -3.91
CA LEU A 60 16.84 -6.41 -5.00
C LEU A 60 16.05 -6.49 -6.30
N TRP A 61 16.08 -5.42 -7.09
CA TRP A 61 15.38 -5.37 -8.37
C TRP A 61 16.36 -5.17 -9.51
N ILE A 62 16.21 -5.96 -10.56
CA ILE A 62 17.05 -5.93 -11.76
C ILE A 62 16.18 -6.07 -13.01
N SER A 63 16.68 -5.56 -14.14
CA SER A 63 16.02 -5.72 -15.42
C SER A 63 16.00 -7.19 -15.86
N LYS A 64 15.10 -7.52 -16.81
CA LYS A 64 14.97 -8.89 -17.34
C LYS A 64 16.29 -9.44 -17.86
N ASP A 65 17.02 -8.66 -18.64
CA ASP A 65 18.30 -9.06 -19.23
C ASP A 65 19.38 -9.38 -18.19
N ILE A 66 19.37 -8.66 -17.08
CA ILE A 66 20.29 -8.88 -15.96
C ILE A 66 19.79 -10.06 -15.11
N TYR A 67 18.48 -10.17 -14.90
CA TYR A 67 17.89 -11.28 -14.16
C TYR A 67 18.22 -12.64 -14.80
N ASP A 68 18.15 -12.74 -16.12
CA ASP A 68 18.50 -13.96 -16.85
C ASP A 68 19.98 -14.34 -16.73
N LYS A 69 20.86 -13.37 -16.46
CA LYS A 69 22.31 -13.59 -16.31
C LYS A 69 22.72 -13.95 -14.89
N ILE A 70 22.23 -13.20 -13.91
CA ILE A 70 22.71 -13.29 -12.52
C ILE A 70 21.62 -13.50 -11.47
N GLY A 71 20.34 -13.45 -11.83
CA GLY A 71 19.24 -13.44 -10.86
C GLY A 71 19.27 -14.63 -9.90
N PHE A 72 19.50 -15.83 -10.40
CA PHE A 72 19.61 -17.04 -9.58
C PHE A 72 20.82 -17.01 -8.64
N GLU A 73 21.98 -16.57 -9.12
CA GLU A 73 23.19 -16.51 -8.30
C GLU A 73 23.09 -15.38 -7.26
N LEU A 74 22.53 -14.25 -7.64
CA LEU A 74 22.27 -13.13 -6.72
C LEU A 74 21.31 -13.55 -5.59
N GLN A 75 20.26 -14.31 -5.90
CA GLN A 75 19.35 -14.86 -4.89
C GLN A 75 20.09 -15.83 -3.95
N ARG A 76 20.92 -16.71 -4.46
CA ARG A 76 21.74 -17.62 -3.63
C ARG A 76 22.69 -16.88 -2.70
N GLU A 77 23.33 -15.81 -3.16
CA GLU A 77 24.24 -15.02 -2.30
C GLU A 77 23.42 -14.20 -1.27
N TYR A 78 22.24 -13.69 -1.64
CA TYR A 78 21.32 -13.05 -0.71
C TYR A 78 20.87 -14.01 0.42
N GLU A 79 20.56 -15.25 0.12
CA GLU A 79 20.15 -16.28 1.09
C GLU A 79 21.24 -16.68 2.09
N LYS A 80 22.50 -16.44 1.75
CA LYS A 80 23.66 -16.67 2.65
C LYS A 80 23.87 -15.55 3.66
N LEU A 81 23.19 -14.43 3.52
CA LEU A 81 23.29 -13.34 4.47
C LEU A 81 22.85 -13.78 5.86
N PRO A 82 23.36 -13.17 6.95
CA PRO A 82 23.01 -13.54 8.32
C PRO A 82 21.52 -13.53 8.56
N GLN A 83 20.97 -14.63 9.05
CA GLN A 83 19.53 -14.78 9.31
C GLN A 83 19.03 -14.00 10.53
N SER A 84 19.94 -13.47 11.33
CA SER A 84 19.61 -12.61 12.49
C SER A 84 20.46 -11.34 12.47
N PHE A 85 19.87 -10.21 12.82
CA PHE A 85 20.53 -8.93 12.91
C PHE A 85 19.87 -8.06 13.98
N MET A 86 20.67 -7.46 14.87
CA MET A 86 20.22 -6.58 15.95
C MET A 86 19.11 -7.17 16.84
N GLY A 87 19.12 -8.49 17.03
CA GLY A 87 18.13 -9.20 17.85
C GLY A 87 16.83 -9.60 17.10
N TYR A 88 16.72 -9.29 15.81
CA TYR A 88 15.62 -9.73 14.94
C TYR A 88 16.05 -10.92 14.08
N ASP A 89 15.12 -11.81 13.78
CA ASP A 89 15.37 -13.08 13.11
C ASP A 89 14.43 -13.30 11.92
N ASN A 90 14.97 -13.74 10.79
CA ASN A 90 14.24 -14.03 9.56
C ASN A 90 13.71 -15.47 9.45
N ARG A 91 14.02 -16.35 10.41
CA ARG A 91 13.69 -17.79 10.33
C ARG A 91 12.20 -18.10 10.40
N ASN A 92 11.40 -17.18 10.95
CA ASN A 92 9.95 -17.37 11.15
C ASN A 92 9.09 -16.72 10.07
N LYS A 93 9.62 -16.50 8.87
CA LYS A 93 8.84 -15.93 7.76
C LYS A 93 7.83 -16.94 7.24
N ILE A 94 6.58 -16.50 7.16
CA ILE A 94 5.47 -17.24 6.53
C ILE A 94 5.47 -16.95 5.02
N ALA A 95 5.66 -15.70 4.63
CA ALA A 95 5.67 -15.28 3.23
C ALA A 95 7.12 -15.18 2.72
N THR A 96 7.52 -16.14 1.90
CA THR A 96 8.90 -16.23 1.36
C THR A 96 9.13 -15.39 0.10
N ASP A 97 8.07 -14.86 -0.52
CA ASP A 97 8.09 -14.13 -1.78
C ASP A 97 8.00 -12.59 -1.62
N ARG A 98 8.21 -12.08 -0.39
CA ARG A 98 8.10 -10.63 -0.09
C ARG A 98 9.42 -9.89 -0.29
N THR A 99 10.54 -10.55 -0.08
CA THR A 99 11.89 -10.01 -0.16
C THR A 99 12.81 -10.95 -0.91
N GLY A 100 13.96 -10.47 -1.36
CA GLY A 100 14.88 -11.22 -2.21
C GLY A 100 15.06 -10.55 -3.58
N VAL A 101 15.41 -11.34 -4.58
CA VAL A 101 15.74 -10.86 -5.93
C VAL A 101 14.54 -10.96 -6.86
N PHE A 102 14.19 -9.86 -7.49
CA PHE A 102 13.05 -9.75 -8.41
C PHE A 102 13.48 -9.16 -9.76
N GLU A 103 12.90 -9.68 -10.81
CA GLU A 103 12.82 -8.98 -12.08
C GLU A 103 11.77 -7.85 -11.93
N ILE A 104 12.11 -6.64 -12.41
CA ILE A 104 11.33 -5.41 -12.17
C ILE A 104 9.87 -5.55 -12.63
N GLU A 105 9.64 -5.98 -13.87
CA GLU A 105 8.26 -6.08 -14.38
C GLU A 105 7.49 -7.22 -13.71
N SER A 106 8.13 -8.31 -13.34
CA SER A 106 7.53 -9.42 -12.59
C SER A 106 7.12 -8.97 -11.19
N PHE A 107 7.94 -8.16 -10.51
CA PHE A 107 7.59 -7.57 -9.22
C PHE A 107 6.31 -6.73 -9.31
N TYR A 108 6.23 -5.84 -10.30
CA TYR A 108 5.02 -5.03 -10.48
C TYR A 108 3.82 -5.86 -10.95
N ASN A 109 4.05 -6.89 -11.77
CA ASN A 109 2.99 -7.77 -12.26
C ASN A 109 2.28 -8.53 -11.13
N LYS A 110 2.97 -8.83 -10.03
CA LYS A 110 2.38 -9.39 -8.80
C LYS A 110 1.20 -8.54 -8.28
N TYR A 111 1.29 -7.21 -8.41
CA TYR A 111 0.28 -6.27 -7.93
C TYR A 111 -0.70 -5.81 -9.00
N THR A 112 -0.26 -5.68 -10.22
CA THR A 112 -1.02 -4.99 -11.29
C THR A 112 -1.60 -5.93 -12.33
N ASN A 113 -1.03 -7.12 -12.51
CA ASN A 113 -1.27 -8.06 -13.62
C ASN A 113 -0.95 -7.44 -15.01
N CYS A 114 -0.22 -6.34 -15.09
CA CYS A 114 0.17 -5.68 -16.34
C CYS A 114 1.55 -4.99 -16.26
N GLY A 115 2.38 -5.41 -15.29
CA GLY A 115 3.69 -4.81 -15.06
C GLY A 115 3.63 -3.40 -14.47
N SER A 116 4.69 -2.63 -14.68
CA SER A 116 4.80 -1.25 -14.17
C SER A 116 4.05 -0.20 -14.99
N ARG A 117 3.51 -0.57 -16.17
CA ARG A 117 2.90 0.34 -17.13
C ARG A 117 1.55 -0.17 -17.60
N PRO A 118 0.45 0.16 -16.91
CA PRO A 118 -0.89 -0.07 -17.45
C PRO A 118 -1.04 0.61 -18.81
N LYS A 119 -1.48 -0.13 -19.83
CA LYS A 119 -1.46 0.31 -21.23
C LYS A 119 -2.59 1.27 -21.56
N ASP A 120 -3.72 1.10 -20.90
CA ASP A 120 -4.93 1.86 -21.17
C ASP A 120 -5.79 2.05 -19.90
N ASN A 121 -6.92 2.73 -20.05
CA ASN A 121 -7.85 2.98 -18.95
C ASN A 121 -8.47 1.69 -18.38
N VAL A 122 -8.55 0.61 -19.18
CA VAL A 122 -9.12 -0.67 -18.73
C VAL A 122 -8.18 -1.37 -17.79
N ASP A 123 -6.88 -1.37 -18.08
CA ASP A 123 -5.85 -1.89 -17.18
C ASP A 123 -5.90 -1.15 -15.83
N TRP A 124 -5.88 0.18 -15.86
CA TRP A 124 -5.99 1.00 -14.65
C TRP A 124 -7.25 0.72 -13.83
N MET A 125 -8.38 0.45 -14.47
CA MET A 125 -9.63 0.15 -13.77
C MET A 125 -9.63 -1.22 -13.10
N LYS A 126 -8.89 -2.18 -13.64
CA LYS A 126 -8.80 -3.55 -13.09
C LYS A 126 -7.91 -3.65 -11.85
N ILE A 127 -6.96 -2.71 -11.68
CA ILE A 127 -6.03 -2.77 -10.57
C ILE A 127 -6.70 -2.25 -9.28
N PRO A 128 -6.83 -3.06 -8.22
CA PRO A 128 -7.33 -2.58 -6.93
C PRO A 128 -6.42 -1.55 -6.31
N GLU A 129 -6.98 -0.49 -5.71
CA GLU A 129 -6.22 0.62 -5.09
C GLU A 129 -5.19 0.13 -4.07
N ARG A 130 -5.55 -0.89 -3.26
CA ARG A 130 -4.64 -1.47 -2.27
C ARG A 130 -3.36 -2.06 -2.87
N PHE A 131 -3.44 -2.63 -4.07
CA PHE A 131 -2.27 -3.17 -4.76
C PHE A 131 -1.38 -2.08 -5.32
N LEU A 132 -1.96 -1.02 -5.87
CA LEU A 132 -1.19 0.17 -6.27
C LEU A 132 -0.51 0.82 -5.05
N SER A 133 -1.19 0.85 -3.91
CA SER A 133 -0.61 1.33 -2.66
C SER A 133 0.61 0.49 -2.23
N MET A 134 0.54 -0.84 -2.34
CA MET A 134 1.67 -1.74 -2.03
C MET A 134 2.80 -1.63 -3.06
N ALA A 135 2.49 -1.53 -4.34
CA ALA A 135 3.48 -1.39 -5.41
C ALA A 135 4.26 -0.07 -5.35
N THR A 136 3.75 0.93 -4.63
CA THR A 136 4.32 2.30 -4.59
C THR A 136 4.69 2.81 -3.20
N ASN A 137 4.58 1.99 -2.16
CA ASN A 137 4.98 2.32 -0.79
C ASN A 137 6.50 2.13 -0.57
N GLY A 138 6.91 2.17 0.68
CA GLY A 138 8.28 1.84 1.08
C GLY A 138 9.34 2.82 0.62
N GLU A 139 10.60 2.37 0.66
CA GLU A 139 11.77 3.17 0.34
C GLU A 139 12.72 2.42 -0.62
N VAL A 140 13.27 3.13 -1.58
CA VAL A 140 14.37 2.67 -2.43
C VAL A 140 15.67 3.20 -1.84
N PHE A 141 16.57 2.32 -1.42
CA PHE A 141 17.84 2.68 -0.78
C PHE A 141 18.90 3.09 -1.81
N THR A 142 18.95 2.40 -2.93
CA THR A 142 19.82 2.71 -4.06
C THR A 142 19.20 2.24 -5.38
N ASP A 143 19.39 3.02 -6.44
CA ASP A 143 18.97 2.70 -7.80
C ASP A 143 19.74 3.62 -8.76
N LEU A 144 20.99 3.27 -9.08
CA LEU A 144 21.90 4.12 -9.84
C LEU A 144 21.42 4.36 -11.27
N LYS A 145 20.83 3.35 -11.92
CA LYS A 145 20.26 3.47 -13.28
C LYS A 145 18.83 3.99 -13.29
N ARG A 146 18.19 4.09 -12.12
CA ARG A 146 16.82 4.54 -11.98
C ARG A 146 15.77 3.67 -12.71
N GLU A 147 16.08 2.42 -13.03
CA GLU A 147 15.17 1.55 -13.76
C GLU A 147 13.94 1.19 -12.90
N PHE A 148 14.17 0.77 -11.65
CA PHE A 148 13.09 0.50 -10.71
C PHE A 148 12.34 1.79 -10.32
N SER A 149 13.07 2.87 -10.04
CA SER A 149 12.48 4.17 -9.70
C SER A 149 11.60 4.69 -10.84
N PHE A 150 12.02 4.57 -12.09
CA PHE A 150 11.24 4.97 -13.25
C PHE A 150 9.96 4.12 -13.41
N ALA A 151 10.07 2.80 -13.23
CA ALA A 151 8.92 1.90 -13.22
C ALA A 151 7.92 2.30 -12.12
N ARG A 152 8.42 2.62 -10.91
CA ARG A 152 7.62 3.11 -9.78
C ARG A 152 6.95 4.45 -10.07
N GLU A 153 7.66 5.39 -10.66
CA GLU A 153 7.15 6.72 -11.03
C GLU A 153 5.96 6.64 -11.98
N ASN A 154 5.92 5.68 -12.92
CA ASN A 154 4.77 5.47 -13.80
C ASN A 154 3.47 5.26 -13.01
N LEU A 155 3.51 4.51 -11.93
CA LEU A 155 2.35 4.28 -11.07
C LEU A 155 2.10 5.46 -10.13
N LEU A 156 3.15 6.11 -9.61
CA LEU A 156 3.05 7.29 -8.73
C LEU A 156 2.47 8.52 -9.43
N ASN A 157 2.56 8.61 -10.76
CA ASN A 157 1.88 9.65 -11.56
C ASN A 157 0.35 9.59 -11.44
N PHE A 158 -0.14 8.54 -10.80
CA PHE A 158 -1.53 8.33 -10.47
C PHE A 158 -2.41 7.99 -11.68
N TYR A 159 -3.71 7.89 -11.45
CA TYR A 159 -4.68 7.52 -12.50
C TYR A 159 -4.77 8.56 -13.60
N PRO A 160 -4.95 8.16 -14.88
CA PRO A 160 -5.45 9.03 -15.93
C PRO A 160 -6.76 9.71 -15.50
N LEU A 161 -6.96 10.95 -15.98
CA LEU A 161 -8.08 11.79 -15.54
C LEU A 161 -9.46 11.11 -15.69
N ASP A 162 -9.67 10.38 -16.78
CA ASP A 162 -10.96 9.71 -17.02
C ASP A 162 -11.18 8.53 -16.08
N VAL A 163 -10.12 7.79 -15.75
CA VAL A 163 -10.16 6.73 -14.73
C VAL A 163 -10.47 7.32 -13.37
N LEU A 164 -9.80 8.41 -13.01
CA LEU A 164 -10.04 9.11 -11.75
C LEU A 164 -11.49 9.60 -11.63
N LYS A 165 -12.01 10.27 -12.66
CA LYS A 165 -13.41 10.73 -12.71
C LYS A 165 -14.38 9.57 -12.55
N LYS A 166 -14.16 8.47 -13.26
CA LYS A 166 -15.02 7.27 -13.20
C LYS A 166 -15.00 6.64 -11.80
N LYS A 167 -13.82 6.49 -11.20
CA LYS A 167 -13.69 5.99 -9.82
C LYS A 167 -14.40 6.92 -8.81
N LEU A 168 -14.20 8.23 -8.89
CA LEU A 168 -14.90 9.21 -8.04
C LEU A 168 -16.41 9.13 -8.19
N SER A 169 -16.92 9.09 -9.44
CA SER A 169 -18.37 8.97 -9.69
C SER A 169 -18.95 7.71 -9.06
N ALA A 170 -18.28 6.57 -9.20
CA ALA A 170 -18.72 5.31 -8.60
C ALA A 170 -18.76 5.39 -7.07
N ARG A 171 -17.72 5.97 -6.43
CA ARG A 171 -17.69 6.14 -4.97
C ARG A 171 -18.81 7.08 -4.48
N LEU A 172 -19.01 8.22 -5.14
CA LEU A 172 -20.06 9.17 -4.79
C LEU A 172 -21.46 8.58 -4.96
N ALA A 173 -21.71 7.81 -6.02
CA ALA A 173 -22.98 7.11 -6.22
C ALA A 173 -23.23 6.09 -5.09
N THR A 174 -22.21 5.30 -4.71
CA THR A 174 -22.34 4.35 -3.60
C THR A 174 -22.53 5.06 -2.26
N MET A 175 -21.86 6.19 -2.02
CA MET A 175 -22.07 7.01 -0.81
C MET A 175 -23.52 7.53 -0.74
N ALA A 176 -24.05 8.06 -1.84
CA ALA A 176 -25.43 8.54 -1.89
C ALA A 176 -26.41 7.38 -1.62
N GLN A 177 -26.21 6.24 -2.27
CA GLN A 177 -27.07 5.07 -2.08
C GLN A 177 -27.00 4.53 -0.65
N SER A 178 -25.82 4.34 -0.09
CA SER A 178 -25.65 3.75 1.24
C SER A 178 -26.03 4.73 2.35
N GLY A 179 -25.49 5.96 2.34
CA GLY A 179 -25.68 6.94 3.39
C GLY A 179 -27.04 7.69 3.31
N GLN A 180 -27.34 8.28 2.14
CA GLN A 180 -28.54 9.12 2.03
C GLN A 180 -29.83 8.32 1.83
N TYR A 181 -29.76 7.18 1.13
CA TYR A 181 -30.94 6.41 0.78
C TYR A 181 -31.18 5.21 1.68
N ASN A 182 -30.22 4.27 1.77
CA ASN A 182 -30.43 3.01 2.46
C ASN A 182 -30.43 3.17 3.99
N TYR A 183 -29.43 3.89 4.54
CA TYR A 183 -29.30 4.06 5.98
C TYR A 183 -30.58 4.55 6.67
N PRO A 184 -31.21 5.70 6.29
CA PRO A 184 -32.41 6.17 6.95
C PRO A 184 -33.64 5.24 6.74
N ARG A 185 -33.67 4.47 5.66
CA ARG A 185 -34.72 3.47 5.42
C ARG A 185 -34.58 2.25 6.35
N CYS A 186 -33.37 1.80 6.59
CA CYS A 186 -33.11 0.74 7.56
C CYS A 186 -33.46 1.19 8.97
N MET A 187 -33.10 2.42 9.35
CA MET A 187 -33.48 3.00 10.65
C MET A 187 -35.01 3.10 10.84
N LYS A 188 -35.74 3.55 9.82
CA LYS A 188 -37.22 3.60 9.86
C LYS A 188 -37.88 2.22 10.00
N ARG A 189 -37.19 1.16 9.60
CA ARG A 189 -37.65 -0.23 9.72
C ARG A 189 -37.18 -0.91 11.01
N HIS A 190 -36.46 -0.16 11.86
CA HIS A 190 -35.81 -0.70 13.06
C HIS A 190 -34.83 -1.85 12.78
N ASP A 191 -34.25 -1.87 11.56
CA ASP A 191 -33.23 -2.84 11.17
C ASP A 191 -31.84 -2.24 11.39
N SER A 192 -31.37 -2.31 12.64
CA SER A 192 -30.06 -1.77 13.04
C SER A 192 -28.89 -2.46 12.37
N TYR A 193 -29.01 -3.75 12.05
CA TYR A 193 -27.94 -4.50 11.37
C TYR A 193 -27.73 -4.02 9.94
N ALA A 194 -28.82 -3.86 9.17
CA ALA A 194 -28.73 -3.32 7.82
C ALA A 194 -28.29 -1.84 7.82
N ALA A 195 -28.72 -1.04 8.82
CA ALA A 195 -28.26 0.34 8.99
C ALA A 195 -26.74 0.39 9.23
N TYR A 196 -26.22 -0.47 10.09
CA TYR A 196 -24.76 -0.59 10.35
C TYR A 196 -23.98 -0.94 9.08
N LEU A 197 -24.44 -1.91 8.30
CA LEU A 197 -23.81 -2.26 7.02
C LEU A 197 -23.85 -1.10 6.02
N ALA A 198 -24.95 -0.39 5.92
CA ALA A 198 -25.09 0.79 5.07
C ALA A 198 -24.12 1.91 5.51
N CYS A 199 -23.97 2.15 6.80
CA CYS A 199 -23.03 3.10 7.36
C CYS A 199 -21.58 2.72 7.03
N ASN A 200 -21.21 1.46 7.22
CA ASN A 200 -19.86 0.98 6.88
C ASN A 200 -19.52 1.13 5.39
N GLU A 201 -20.49 0.84 4.51
CA GLU A 201 -20.29 1.02 3.06
C GLU A 201 -20.14 2.50 2.71
N PHE A 202 -20.88 3.39 3.36
CA PHE A 202 -20.70 4.84 3.23
C PHE A 202 -19.30 5.26 3.67
N VAL A 203 -18.85 4.89 4.86
CA VAL A 203 -17.54 5.24 5.42
C VAL A 203 -16.39 4.77 4.51
N LYS A 204 -16.44 3.54 4.05
CA LYS A 204 -15.45 2.96 3.14
C LYS A 204 -15.33 3.76 1.83
N ASN A 205 -16.46 4.12 1.21
CA ASN A 205 -16.45 4.87 -0.04
C ASN A 205 -16.09 6.34 0.17
N ALA A 206 -16.48 6.95 1.28
CA ALA A 206 -16.07 8.30 1.66
C ALA A 206 -14.55 8.38 1.86
N LEU A 207 -13.97 7.42 2.58
CA LEU A 207 -12.54 7.35 2.80
C LEU A 207 -11.78 7.15 1.48
N SER A 208 -12.22 6.21 0.61
CA SER A 208 -11.65 6.04 -0.72
C SER A 208 -11.74 7.31 -1.57
N THR A 209 -12.85 8.04 -1.52
CA THR A 209 -13.01 9.34 -2.20
C THR A 209 -11.96 10.35 -1.72
N ILE A 210 -11.71 10.43 -0.42
CA ILE A 210 -10.70 11.33 0.15
C ILE A 210 -9.30 10.97 -0.36
N PHE A 211 -8.93 9.68 -0.41
CA PHE A 211 -7.68 9.24 -1.01
C PHE A 211 -7.55 9.64 -2.48
N LEU A 212 -8.58 9.40 -3.28
CA LEU A 212 -8.59 9.77 -4.70
C LEU A 212 -8.41 11.28 -4.92
N LEU A 213 -9.06 12.11 -4.11
CA LEU A 213 -8.93 13.57 -4.16
C LEU A 213 -7.53 14.07 -3.73
N ASN A 214 -6.84 13.32 -2.88
CA ASN A 214 -5.45 13.57 -2.49
C ASN A 214 -4.44 12.97 -3.47
N LYS A 215 -4.88 12.30 -4.54
CA LYS A 215 -4.02 11.55 -5.48
C LYS A 215 -3.10 10.57 -4.76
N LYS A 216 -3.69 9.81 -3.82
CA LYS A 216 -3.04 8.74 -3.09
C LYS A 216 -3.83 7.46 -3.25
N TYR A 217 -3.16 6.32 -3.30
CA TYR A 217 -3.80 5.02 -3.32
C TYR A 217 -4.18 4.60 -1.91
N MET A 218 -5.44 4.24 -1.71
CA MET A 218 -5.91 3.77 -0.40
C MET A 218 -5.32 2.39 -0.10
N PRO A 219 -4.62 2.20 1.04
CA PRO A 219 -4.08 0.91 1.43
C PRO A 219 -5.18 -0.06 1.85
N PHE A 220 -4.77 -1.27 2.23
CA PHE A 220 -5.67 -2.28 2.81
C PHE A 220 -6.42 -1.71 4.03
N TYR A 221 -7.64 -2.18 4.28
CA TYR A 221 -8.57 -1.57 5.22
C TYR A 221 -7.98 -1.32 6.62
N LYS A 222 -7.16 -2.25 7.15
CA LYS A 222 -6.56 -2.12 8.48
C LYS A 222 -5.61 -0.91 8.62
N TRP A 223 -5.07 -0.42 7.51
CA TRP A 223 -4.17 0.73 7.48
C TRP A 223 -4.80 2.00 6.92
N SER A 224 -6.03 1.92 6.39
CA SER A 224 -6.65 3.01 5.65
C SER A 224 -6.84 4.28 6.49
N PHE A 225 -7.36 4.16 7.71
CA PHE A 225 -7.52 5.32 8.60
C PHE A 225 -6.18 5.86 9.12
N LYS A 226 -5.22 4.98 9.44
CA LYS A 226 -3.87 5.40 9.86
C LYS A 226 -3.16 6.16 8.74
N SER A 227 -3.26 5.68 7.51
CA SER A 227 -2.73 6.36 6.33
C SER A 227 -3.45 7.67 6.03
N ALA A 228 -4.76 7.76 6.28
CA ALA A 228 -5.54 8.97 6.06
C ALA A 228 -5.14 10.14 6.96
N ASP A 229 -4.48 9.90 8.09
CA ASP A 229 -4.00 10.96 8.99
C ASP A 229 -2.95 11.86 8.34
N SER A 230 -2.26 11.37 7.30
CA SER A 230 -1.28 12.15 6.53
C SER A 230 -1.87 12.93 5.36
N LEU A 231 -3.19 12.80 5.09
CA LEU A 231 -3.85 13.46 3.97
C LEU A 231 -4.18 14.91 4.31
N THR A 232 -3.94 15.81 3.36
CA THR A 232 -4.17 17.25 3.56
C THR A 232 -5.56 17.69 3.16
N LYS A 233 -6.09 17.17 2.03
CA LYS A 233 -7.43 17.49 1.59
C LYS A 233 -8.47 16.72 2.40
N LEU A 234 -9.45 17.41 2.94
CA LEU A 234 -10.55 16.86 3.74
C LEU A 234 -10.09 16.18 5.05
N ALA A 235 -9.00 16.64 5.66
CA ALA A 235 -8.50 16.10 6.94
C ALA A 235 -9.57 16.13 8.05
N GLU A 236 -10.36 17.21 8.16
CA GLU A 236 -11.45 17.31 9.12
C GLU A 236 -12.58 16.29 8.84
N THR A 237 -12.82 15.95 7.57
CA THR A 237 -13.77 14.90 7.21
C THR A 237 -13.28 13.52 7.65
N VAL A 238 -11.97 13.26 7.58
CA VAL A 238 -11.38 12.01 8.12
C VAL A 238 -11.66 11.87 9.61
N LYS A 239 -11.49 12.96 10.40
CA LYS A 239 -11.81 12.96 11.84
C LYS A 239 -13.28 12.64 12.08
N LYS A 240 -14.20 13.26 11.32
CA LYS A 240 -15.64 12.97 11.40
C LYS A 240 -15.96 11.52 11.05
N LEU A 241 -15.33 10.95 10.03
CA LEU A 241 -15.49 9.54 9.69
C LEU A 241 -15.00 8.60 10.80
N LYS A 242 -13.87 8.92 11.47
CA LYS A 242 -13.41 8.17 12.64
C LYS A 242 -14.42 8.21 13.77
N THR A 243 -14.97 9.38 14.07
CA THR A 243 -16.04 9.53 15.08
C THR A 243 -17.26 8.68 14.70
N LEU A 244 -17.70 8.74 13.45
CA LEU A 244 -18.86 7.97 12.97
C LEU A 244 -18.67 6.45 13.16
N VAL A 245 -17.48 5.92 12.93
CA VAL A 245 -17.18 4.49 13.11
C VAL A 245 -17.22 4.07 14.59
N LEU A 246 -16.84 4.98 15.50
CA LEU A 246 -16.79 4.70 16.95
C LEU A 246 -18.15 4.84 17.66
N ILE A 247 -19.14 5.42 17.00
CA ILE A 247 -20.50 5.55 17.55
C ILE A 247 -21.20 4.19 17.44
N THR A 248 -21.07 3.37 18.46
CA THR A 248 -21.67 2.02 18.48
C THR A 248 -23.06 1.99 19.09
N ASP A 249 -23.41 2.94 20.00
CA ASP A 249 -24.61 2.82 20.85
C ASP A 249 -25.66 3.94 20.63
N ASP A 250 -25.30 5.04 19.97
CA ASP A 250 -26.23 6.13 19.73
C ASP A 250 -26.26 6.56 18.26
N LEU A 251 -27.05 5.81 17.49
CA LEU A 251 -27.31 6.12 16.08
C LEU A 251 -27.98 7.50 15.87
N SER A 252 -28.40 8.19 16.93
CA SER A 252 -28.94 9.54 16.89
C SER A 252 -27.92 10.60 16.49
N LEU A 253 -26.63 10.34 16.75
CA LEU A 253 -25.53 11.26 16.40
C LEU A 253 -25.24 11.35 14.89
N ILE A 254 -25.80 10.45 14.08
CA ILE A 254 -25.66 10.51 12.61
C ILE A 254 -26.44 11.68 12.01
N HIS A 255 -27.45 12.19 12.71
CA HIS A 255 -28.13 13.43 12.33
C HIS A 255 -27.25 14.69 12.36
N ILE A 256 -26.07 14.64 12.98
CA ILE A 256 -25.11 15.76 13.00
C ILE A 256 -24.47 16.01 11.63
N SER A 257 -24.54 15.08 10.70
CA SER A 257 -23.97 15.22 9.35
C SER A 257 -24.96 15.70 8.28
N GLU A 258 -26.21 15.90 8.59
CA GLU A 258 -27.15 16.51 7.64
C GLU A 258 -26.87 18.03 7.54
N PRO A 259 -26.65 18.56 6.33
CA PRO A 259 -26.67 20.00 6.16
C PRO A 259 -28.07 20.49 6.53
N THR A 260 -28.16 21.36 7.52
CA THR A 260 -29.39 22.07 7.88
C THR A 260 -30.02 22.60 6.58
N ARG A 261 -31.08 21.97 6.12
CA ARG A 261 -31.94 22.59 5.11
C ARG A 261 -32.48 23.88 5.75
N ARG A 262 -31.95 25.02 5.31
CA ARG A 262 -32.62 26.28 5.57
C ARG A 262 -33.99 26.21 4.88
N THR A 263 -35.02 26.20 5.67
CA THR A 263 -36.40 26.54 5.25
C THR A 263 -36.44 27.96 4.72
#